data_3959230bb7ef9b970c03d690eddd5863
#
_entry.id   3959230bb7ef9b970c03d690eddd5863
#
_cell.length_a   1.000
_cell.length_b   1.000
_cell.length_c   1.000
_cell.angle_alpha   90.00
_cell.angle_beta   90.00
_cell.angle_gamma   90.00
#
_symmetry.space_group_name_H-M   'P 1'
#
loop_
_entity.id
_entity.type
_entity.pdbx_description
1 polymer ?
#
loop_
_entity_poly.entity_id
_entity_poly.type
_entity_poly.pdbx_seq_one_letter_code
_entity_poly.pdbx_strand_id
1 'polypeptide(L)'
;MRILIVGSGGREHAIAWKCAQSKRVDKIFCAPGNAGIGQIAECVPITAMEFDKLAAFAKEQKIDLTIIGMDDPLVGGIVDAFEAAGLRVFGPRKNAAILEGSKAFSKDLMKKYNIPTAGYETCLLYTSPSP
;
A
#
# COMPACT_ATOMS: atom_id res chain seq x y z
N MET A 1 -17.37 9.95 5.31
CA MET A 1 -16.22 9.59 4.47
C MET A 1 -16.20 8.09 4.25
N ARG A 2 -16.09 7.65 3.03
CA ARG A 2 -16.00 6.23 2.66
C ARG A 2 -14.55 5.91 2.33
N ILE A 3 -14.02 4.86 2.93
CA ILE A 3 -12.60 4.51 2.84
C ILE A 3 -12.42 3.11 2.26
N LEU A 4 -11.44 2.96 1.37
CA LEU A 4 -10.97 1.68 0.87
C LEU A 4 -9.53 1.47 1.35
N ILE A 5 -9.26 0.31 1.96
CA ILE A 5 -7.92 -0.09 2.39
C ILE A 5 -7.47 -1.24 1.50
N VAL A 6 -6.30 -1.11 0.90
CA VAL A 6 -5.73 -2.15 0.03
C VAL A 6 -4.71 -2.97 0.80
N GLY A 7 -4.98 -4.26 0.94
CA GLY A 7 -4.12 -5.19 1.64
C GLY A 7 -4.90 -6.21 2.46
N SER A 8 -4.18 -7.08 3.18
CA SER A 8 -4.79 -8.21 3.89
C SER A 8 -4.08 -8.60 5.18
N GLY A 9 -3.11 -7.82 5.63
CA GLY A 9 -2.29 -8.14 6.79
C GLY A 9 -2.70 -7.44 8.08
N GLY A 10 -1.89 -7.62 9.11
CA GLY A 10 -2.10 -7.00 10.42
C GLY A 10 -2.02 -5.47 10.39
N ARG A 11 -1.19 -4.93 9.50
CA ARG A 11 -1.07 -3.48 9.31
C ARG A 11 -2.39 -2.89 8.81
N GLU A 12 -3.00 -3.52 7.83
CA GLU A 12 -4.29 -3.11 7.27
C GLU A 12 -5.40 -3.27 8.30
N HIS A 13 -5.34 -4.33 9.11
CA HIS A 13 -6.28 -4.53 10.21
C HIS A 13 -6.18 -3.38 11.22
N ALA A 14 -4.97 -2.99 11.60
CA ALA A 14 -4.75 -1.86 12.51
C ALA A 14 -5.26 -0.54 11.95
N ILE A 15 -5.05 -0.30 10.66
CA ILE A 15 -5.56 0.89 9.97
C ILE A 15 -7.08 0.91 9.98
N ALA A 16 -7.72 -0.22 9.65
CA ALA A 16 -9.17 -0.34 9.65
C ALA A 16 -9.75 -0.11 11.06
N TRP A 17 -9.13 -0.70 12.06
CA TRP A 17 -9.53 -0.54 13.45
C TRP A 17 -9.48 0.94 13.89
N LYS A 18 -8.40 1.63 13.52
CA LYS A 18 -8.25 3.05 13.86
C LYS A 18 -9.25 3.92 13.09
N CYS A 19 -9.47 3.64 11.82
CA CYS A 19 -10.45 4.35 11.01
C CYS A 19 -11.87 4.17 11.54
N ALA A 20 -12.20 2.97 12.03
CA ALA A 20 -13.52 2.68 12.58
C ALA A 20 -13.85 3.53 13.82
N GLN A 21 -12.85 4.07 14.50
CA GLN A 21 -13.03 4.95 15.65
C GLN A 21 -13.31 6.40 15.27
N SER A 22 -13.12 6.76 14.01
CA SER A 22 -13.33 8.14 13.55
C SER A 22 -14.80 8.40 13.27
N LYS A 23 -15.32 9.51 13.79
CA LYS A 23 -16.69 9.96 13.51
C LYS A 23 -16.90 10.40 12.06
N ARG A 24 -15.82 10.67 11.33
CA ARG A 24 -15.88 11.11 9.93
C ARG A 24 -15.98 9.93 8.96
N VAL A 25 -15.74 8.71 9.43
CA VAL A 25 -15.76 7.51 8.59
C VAL A 25 -17.13 6.85 8.68
N ASP A 26 -17.82 6.75 7.54
CA ASP A 26 -19.14 6.15 7.45
C ASP A 26 -19.06 4.67 7.08
N LYS A 27 -18.14 4.29 6.19
CA LYS A 27 -17.99 2.93 5.69
C LYS A 27 -16.53 2.63 5.38
N ILE A 28 -16.10 1.42 5.72
CA ILE A 28 -14.75 0.93 5.45
C ILE A 28 -14.84 -0.33 4.60
N PHE A 29 -14.10 -0.35 3.48
CA PHE A 29 -13.88 -1.54 2.66
C PHE A 29 -12.41 -1.93 2.76
N CYS A 30 -12.11 -3.21 2.65
CA CYS A 30 -10.74 -3.71 2.57
C CYS A 30 -10.63 -4.73 1.46
N ALA A 31 -9.65 -4.58 0.59
CA ALA A 31 -9.44 -5.47 -0.55
C ALA A 31 -8.01 -6.03 -0.53
N PRO A 32 -7.82 -7.32 -0.44
CA PRO A 32 -8.83 -8.37 -0.24
C PRO A 32 -9.31 -8.52 1.21
N GLY A 33 -8.58 -7.98 2.19
CA GLY A 33 -8.92 -8.12 3.60
C GLY A 33 -8.62 -9.51 4.16
N ASN A 34 -9.09 -9.74 5.39
CA ASN A 34 -9.00 -11.04 6.06
C ASN A 34 -10.15 -11.20 7.04
N ALA A 35 -10.24 -12.37 7.70
CA ALA A 35 -11.35 -12.66 8.59
C ALA A 35 -11.47 -11.68 9.78
N GLY A 36 -10.35 -11.25 10.35
CA GLY A 36 -10.33 -10.27 11.43
C GLY A 36 -10.82 -8.90 10.98
N ILE A 37 -10.38 -8.46 9.82
CA ILE A 37 -10.81 -7.20 9.20
C ILE A 37 -12.30 -7.26 8.89
N GLY A 38 -12.80 -8.40 8.47
CA GLY A 38 -14.22 -8.61 8.15
C GLY A 38 -15.18 -8.33 9.30
N GLN A 39 -14.69 -8.26 10.52
CA GLN A 39 -15.51 -7.93 11.70
C GLN A 39 -15.76 -6.42 11.83
N ILE A 40 -14.93 -5.58 11.24
CA ILE A 40 -14.99 -4.11 11.35
C ILE A 40 -15.09 -3.40 10.01
N ALA A 41 -14.90 -4.11 8.90
CA ALA A 41 -14.93 -3.58 7.55
C ALA A 41 -15.52 -4.60 6.60
N GLU A 42 -15.95 -4.16 5.42
CA GLU A 42 -16.41 -5.08 4.38
C GLU A 42 -15.22 -5.52 3.53
N CYS A 43 -14.93 -6.81 3.51
CA CYS A 43 -13.89 -7.38 2.67
C CYS A 43 -14.39 -7.52 1.23
N VAL A 44 -13.57 -7.10 0.26
CA VAL A 44 -13.90 -7.10 -1.15
C VAL A 44 -12.99 -8.11 -1.86
N PRO A 45 -13.52 -9.02 -2.69
CA PRO A 45 -12.73 -10.06 -3.34
C PRO A 45 -11.94 -9.54 -4.54
N ILE A 46 -11.14 -8.51 -4.34
CA ILE A 46 -10.24 -7.94 -5.34
C ILE A 46 -8.83 -7.98 -4.77
N THR A 47 -7.89 -8.55 -5.51
CA THR A 47 -6.50 -8.62 -5.04
C THR A 47 -5.82 -7.26 -5.11
N ALA A 48 -4.80 -7.07 -4.28
CA ALA A 48 -4.09 -5.79 -4.16
C ALA A 48 -3.38 -5.36 -5.45
N MET A 49 -3.10 -6.29 -6.37
CA MET A 49 -2.42 -6.00 -7.63
C MET A 49 -3.39 -5.77 -8.81
N GLU A 50 -4.68 -5.93 -8.60
CA GLU A 50 -5.70 -5.69 -9.64
C GLU A 50 -6.11 -4.22 -9.65
N PHE A 51 -5.21 -3.34 -10.07
CA PHE A 51 -5.38 -1.88 -9.97
C PHE A 51 -6.61 -1.36 -10.70
N ASP A 52 -6.90 -1.89 -11.89
CA ASP A 52 -8.06 -1.47 -12.68
C ASP A 52 -9.37 -1.80 -11.97
N LYS A 53 -9.45 -3.00 -11.38
CA LYS A 53 -10.63 -3.43 -10.62
C LYS A 53 -10.79 -2.62 -9.34
N LEU A 54 -9.69 -2.33 -8.66
CA LEU A 54 -9.71 -1.51 -7.46
C LEU A 54 -10.16 -0.07 -7.76
N ALA A 55 -9.65 0.51 -8.84
CA ALA A 55 -10.06 1.86 -9.26
C ALA A 55 -11.53 1.90 -9.67
N ALA A 56 -12.00 0.91 -10.41
CA ALA A 56 -13.42 0.80 -10.79
C ALA A 56 -14.31 0.66 -9.55
N PHE A 57 -13.93 -0.17 -8.60
CA PHE A 57 -14.63 -0.34 -7.33
C PHE A 57 -14.70 0.99 -6.56
N ALA A 58 -13.59 1.70 -6.48
CA ALA A 58 -13.51 2.98 -5.77
C ALA A 58 -14.45 4.03 -6.39
N LYS A 59 -14.54 4.06 -7.72
CA LYS A 59 -15.48 4.95 -8.42
C LYS A 59 -16.93 4.55 -8.19
N GLU A 60 -17.24 3.26 -8.32
CA GLU A 60 -18.58 2.72 -8.16
C GLU A 60 -19.12 2.94 -6.75
N GLN A 61 -18.30 2.69 -5.74
CA GLN A 61 -18.66 2.83 -4.33
C GLN A 61 -18.48 4.25 -3.79
N LYS A 62 -18.07 5.19 -4.62
CA LYS A 62 -17.83 6.59 -4.24
C LYS A 62 -16.88 6.69 -3.04
N ILE A 63 -15.74 6.01 -3.14
CA ILE A 63 -14.71 6.04 -2.11
C ILE A 63 -14.07 7.42 -2.05
N ASP A 64 -14.00 8.01 -0.87
CA ASP A 64 -13.42 9.33 -0.65
C ASP A 64 -11.90 9.27 -0.53
N LEU A 65 -11.37 8.18 0.05
CA LEU A 65 -9.94 8.01 0.24
C LEU A 65 -9.58 6.53 0.18
N THR A 66 -8.54 6.20 -0.58
CA THR A 66 -7.95 4.85 -0.62
C THR A 66 -6.61 4.87 0.09
N ILE A 67 -6.40 3.94 1.00
CA ILE A 67 -5.16 3.78 1.77
C ILE A 67 -4.48 2.49 1.32
N ILE A 68 -3.21 2.60 0.92
CA ILE A 68 -2.43 1.45 0.48
C ILE A 68 -1.56 0.97 1.65
N GLY A 69 -1.86 -0.22 2.15
CA GLY A 69 -1.16 -0.80 3.31
C GLY A 69 -0.05 -1.79 2.97
N MET A 70 0.14 -2.12 1.69
CA MET A 70 1.14 -3.09 1.24
C MET A 70 2.19 -2.44 0.33
N ASP A 71 3.41 -2.99 0.34
CA ASP A 71 4.52 -2.46 -0.45
C ASP A 71 4.42 -2.81 -1.94
N ASP A 72 4.04 -4.04 -2.27
CA ASP A 72 4.00 -4.52 -3.66
C ASP A 72 3.11 -3.66 -4.57
N PRO A 73 1.87 -3.31 -4.19
CA PRO A 73 1.06 -2.40 -4.99
C PRO A 73 1.70 -1.02 -5.16
N LEU A 74 2.36 -0.50 -4.15
CA LEU A 74 3.03 0.79 -4.21
C LEU A 74 4.17 0.79 -5.22
N VAL A 75 5.02 -0.23 -5.17
CA VAL A 75 6.11 -0.42 -6.14
C VAL A 75 5.55 -0.69 -7.53
N GLY A 76 4.40 -1.36 -7.62
CA GLY A 76 3.71 -1.62 -8.88
C GLY A 76 3.05 -0.39 -9.52
N GLY A 77 2.90 0.71 -8.76
CA GLY A 77 2.37 1.97 -9.30
C GLY A 77 0.88 2.20 -9.06
N ILE A 78 0.29 1.59 -8.02
CA ILE A 78 -1.14 1.76 -7.74
C ILE A 78 -1.52 3.23 -7.47
N VAL A 79 -0.64 3.99 -6.81
CA VAL A 79 -0.89 5.41 -6.51
C VAL A 79 -0.97 6.21 -7.81
N ASP A 80 -0.05 5.95 -8.74
CA ASP A 80 -0.07 6.61 -10.05
C ASP A 80 -1.34 6.26 -10.83
N ALA A 81 -1.76 4.99 -10.78
CA ALA A 81 -2.99 4.54 -11.45
C ALA A 81 -4.24 5.21 -10.87
N PHE A 82 -4.31 5.33 -9.55
CA PHE A 82 -5.45 5.98 -8.87
C PHE A 82 -5.48 7.48 -9.12
N GLU A 83 -4.33 8.13 -9.08
CA GLU A 83 -4.24 9.57 -9.40
C GLU A 83 -4.65 9.85 -10.83
N ALA A 84 -4.20 9.02 -11.78
CA ALA A 84 -4.61 9.12 -13.19
C ALA A 84 -6.12 8.95 -13.38
N ALA A 85 -6.76 8.17 -12.50
CA ALA A 85 -8.21 7.96 -12.51
C ALA A 85 -8.98 9.07 -11.76
N GLY A 86 -8.27 10.06 -11.22
CA GLY A 86 -8.88 11.15 -10.46
C GLY A 86 -9.31 10.77 -9.04
N LEU A 87 -8.77 9.68 -8.50
CA LEU A 87 -9.11 9.18 -7.17
C LEU A 87 -8.08 9.65 -6.14
N ARG A 88 -8.58 10.02 -4.95
CA ARG A 88 -7.71 10.38 -3.83
C ARG A 88 -7.13 9.11 -3.22
N VAL A 89 -5.80 9.06 -3.07
CA VAL A 89 -5.08 7.89 -2.56
C VAL A 89 -3.96 8.32 -1.63
N PHE A 90 -3.77 7.56 -0.56
CA PHE A 90 -2.69 7.77 0.39
C PHE A 90 -1.62 6.69 0.21
N GLY A 91 -0.42 7.13 -0.14
CA GLY A 91 0.74 6.27 -0.36
C GLY A 91 1.75 6.96 -1.27
N PRO A 92 3.02 6.52 -1.27
CA PRO A 92 4.02 7.06 -2.16
C PRO A 92 3.80 6.62 -3.61
N ARG A 93 4.15 7.47 -4.57
CA ARG A 93 4.19 7.10 -5.98
C ARG A 93 5.27 6.06 -6.22
N LYS A 94 5.18 5.36 -7.36
CA LYS A 94 6.09 4.27 -7.71
C LYS A 94 7.57 4.66 -7.58
N ASN A 95 7.94 5.84 -8.05
CA ASN A 95 9.32 6.31 -8.02
C ASN A 95 9.87 6.51 -6.60
N ALA A 96 9.01 6.81 -5.63
CA ALA A 96 9.39 6.94 -4.22
C ALA A 96 9.25 5.61 -3.48
N ALA A 97 8.27 4.79 -3.83
CA ALA A 97 8.01 3.50 -3.19
C ALA A 97 9.19 2.52 -3.33
N ILE A 98 10.03 2.67 -4.34
CA ILE A 98 11.22 1.84 -4.54
C ILE A 98 12.21 1.94 -3.37
N LEU A 99 12.19 3.02 -2.60
CA LEU A 99 12.99 3.13 -1.39
C LEU A 99 12.71 2.01 -0.39
N GLU A 100 11.46 1.62 -0.26
CA GLU A 100 11.06 0.53 0.62
C GLU A 100 11.05 -0.81 -0.11
N GLY A 101 10.63 -0.81 -1.37
CA GLY A 101 10.52 -2.02 -2.17
C GLY A 101 11.84 -2.60 -2.65
N SER A 102 12.93 -1.83 -2.61
CA SER A 102 14.27 -2.30 -3.02
C SER A 102 15.31 -1.96 -1.97
N LYS A 103 15.79 -2.98 -1.30
CA LYS A 103 16.87 -2.83 -0.29
C LYS A 103 18.15 -2.29 -0.93
N ALA A 104 18.50 -2.79 -2.12
CA ALA A 104 19.69 -2.34 -2.84
C ALA A 104 19.60 -0.85 -3.20
N PHE A 105 18.45 -0.40 -3.71
CA PHE A 105 18.24 1.01 -4.04
C PHE A 105 18.34 1.91 -2.79
N SER A 106 17.71 1.51 -1.69
CA SER A 106 17.77 2.25 -0.42
C SER A 106 19.19 2.36 0.11
N LYS A 107 19.94 1.25 0.07
CA LYS A 107 21.33 1.22 0.53
C LYS A 107 22.24 2.07 -0.34
N ASP A 108 22.07 2.05 -1.65
CA ASP A 108 22.81 2.90 -2.58
C ASP A 108 22.54 4.38 -2.32
N LEU A 109 21.28 4.73 -2.08
CA LEU A 109 20.89 6.10 -1.75
C LEU A 109 21.53 6.55 -0.43
N MET A 110 21.52 5.70 0.60
CA MET A 110 22.15 5.98 1.89
C MET A 110 23.66 6.20 1.74
N LYS A 111 24.31 5.38 0.92
CA LYS A 111 25.73 5.51 0.63
C LYS A 111 26.03 6.85 -0.08
N LYS A 112 25.22 7.20 -1.08
CA LYS A 112 25.37 8.45 -1.86
C LYS A 112 25.28 9.69 -0.97
N TYR A 113 24.41 9.68 0.03
CA TYR A 113 24.19 10.82 0.94
C TYR A 113 24.83 10.64 2.31
N ASN A 114 25.74 9.67 2.46
CA ASN A 114 26.48 9.40 3.71
C ASN A 114 25.56 9.11 4.91
N ILE A 115 24.43 8.46 4.67
CA ILE A 115 23.54 8.04 5.75
C ILE A 115 24.06 6.75 6.34
N PRO A 116 24.30 6.66 7.67
CA PRO A 116 24.82 5.44 8.31
C PRO A 116 23.92 4.24 8.06
N THR A 117 24.51 3.12 7.64
CA THR A 117 23.83 1.86 7.43
C THR A 117 24.85 0.73 7.51
N ALA A 118 24.35 -0.53 7.63
CA ALA A 118 25.21 -1.70 7.57
C ALA A 118 25.89 -1.83 6.20
N GLY A 119 27.10 -2.36 6.18
CA GLY A 119 27.80 -2.65 4.94
C GLY A 119 27.00 -3.62 4.05
N TYR A 120 27.08 -3.44 2.72
CA TYR A 120 26.34 -4.28 1.78
C TYR A 120 27.02 -4.34 0.44
N GLU A 121 26.64 -5.36 -0.34
CA GLU A 121 26.98 -5.47 -1.76
C GLU A 121 25.74 -5.91 -2.53
N THR A 122 25.56 -5.36 -3.75
CA THR A 122 24.46 -5.75 -4.62
C THR A 122 24.87 -7.00 -5.40
N CYS A 123 24.07 -8.07 -5.26
CA CYS A 123 24.25 -9.32 -5.97
C CYS A 123 23.19 -9.43 -7.07
N LEU A 124 23.64 -9.59 -8.33
CA LEU A 124 22.75 -9.64 -9.49
C LEU A 124 22.35 -11.06 -9.89
N LEU A 125 23.03 -12.11 -9.37
CA LEU A 125 22.80 -13.49 -9.76
C LEU A 125 21.95 -14.27 -8.77
N TYR A 126 21.96 -13.90 -7.51
CA TYR A 126 21.27 -14.58 -6.44
C TYR A 126 20.70 -13.57 -5.46
N THR A 127 20.01 -14.05 -4.43
CA THR A 127 19.55 -13.19 -3.35
C THR A 127 20.73 -12.50 -2.67
N SER A 128 20.52 -11.27 -2.25
CA SER A 128 21.54 -10.54 -1.50
C SER A 128 21.91 -11.30 -0.22
N PRO A 129 23.18 -11.25 0.20
CA PRO A 129 23.58 -11.82 1.48
C PRO A 129 22.78 -11.21 2.62
N SER A 130 22.41 -12.01 3.60
CA SER A 130 21.77 -11.51 4.80
C SER A 130 22.70 -10.57 5.56
N PRO A 131 22.21 -9.48 6.11
CA PRO A 131 23.03 -8.62 6.93
C PRO A 131 23.49 -9.29 8.22
#